data_827e0587c7c9579e71113646bfd229a7
#
_entry.id   827e0587c7c9579e71113646bfd229a7
#
_cell.length_a   1.000
_cell.length_b   1.000
_cell.length_c   1.000
_cell.angle_alpha   90.00
_cell.angle_beta   90.00
_cell.angle_gamma   90.00
#
_symmetry.space_group_name_H-M   'P 1'
#
loop_
_entity.id
_entity.type
_entity.pdbx_description
1 polymer ?
#
loop_
_entity_poly.entity_id
_entity_poly.type
_entity_poly.pdbx_seq_one_letter_code
_entity_poly.pdbx_strand_id
1 'polypeptide(L)'
;PSGVISAACFESLKKHFFDGIDNEKQIDGFCLALHGAGVSECTPDVEGSILEEICGRYGRNIPLVMTLDPHANITRKMTELATVLIPSKLYPHTDTYETGRKAADILHGILEGKVHPTMHVERIEMLIPITKGCTYEEPMKSVIEKCMQAEQIEGVLDCSFAQGFPYSDIEECGAAVVVTTDNKP
;
A
#
# COMPACT_ATOMS: atom_id res chain seq x y z
N PRO A 1 -4.68 -3.12 -18.41
CA PRO A 1 -5.79 -4.02 -18.39
C PRO A 1 -6.66 -3.68 -17.20
N SER A 2 -7.84 -3.28 -17.50
CA SER A 2 -8.86 -2.93 -16.53
C SER A 2 -9.92 -4.01 -16.59
N GLY A 3 -10.21 -4.65 -15.49
CA GLY A 3 -11.23 -5.65 -15.42
C GLY A 3 -11.10 -6.51 -14.16
N VAL A 4 -12.21 -7.11 -13.76
CA VAL A 4 -12.27 -8.02 -12.64
C VAL A 4 -11.46 -9.28 -12.97
N ILE A 5 -10.56 -9.69 -12.08
CA ILE A 5 -9.77 -10.90 -12.21
C ILE A 5 -10.71 -12.11 -11.99
N SER A 6 -10.72 -13.07 -12.90
CA SER A 6 -11.53 -14.28 -12.70
C SER A 6 -11.07 -15.06 -11.47
N ALA A 7 -12.01 -15.76 -10.83
CA ALA A 7 -11.74 -16.58 -9.64
C ALA A 7 -10.57 -17.55 -9.87
N ALA A 8 -10.59 -18.26 -11.00
CA ALA A 8 -9.55 -19.24 -11.34
C ALA A 8 -8.16 -18.58 -11.54
N CYS A 9 -8.12 -17.39 -12.15
CA CYS A 9 -6.89 -16.64 -12.33
C CYS A 9 -6.34 -16.16 -10.98
N PHE A 10 -7.19 -15.60 -10.13
CA PHE A 10 -6.78 -15.12 -8.81
C PHE A 10 -6.23 -16.25 -7.94
N GLU A 11 -6.90 -17.40 -7.87
CA GLU A 11 -6.42 -18.56 -7.13
C GLU A 11 -5.08 -19.09 -7.68
N SER A 12 -4.91 -19.07 -9.00
CA SER A 12 -3.64 -19.46 -9.62
C SER A 12 -2.50 -18.51 -9.28
N LEU A 13 -2.74 -17.19 -9.33
CA LEU A 13 -1.75 -16.17 -8.96
C LEU A 13 -1.38 -16.29 -7.47
N LYS A 14 -2.38 -16.42 -6.62
CA LYS A 14 -2.21 -16.59 -5.19
C LYS A 14 -1.40 -17.84 -4.86
N LYS A 15 -1.73 -18.97 -5.51
CA LYS A 15 -0.97 -20.20 -5.37
C LYS A 15 0.50 -20.01 -5.75
N HIS A 16 0.80 -19.40 -6.90
CA HIS A 16 2.17 -19.14 -7.34
C HIS A 16 2.94 -18.26 -6.35
N PHE A 17 2.29 -17.24 -5.82
CA PHE A 17 2.88 -16.35 -4.82
C PHE A 17 3.26 -17.12 -3.56
N PHE A 18 2.34 -17.92 -3.01
CA PHE A 18 2.59 -18.69 -1.79
C PHE A 18 3.50 -19.91 -2.00
N ASP A 19 3.45 -20.59 -3.13
CA ASP A 19 4.40 -21.67 -3.45
C ASP A 19 5.86 -21.16 -3.42
N GLY A 20 6.10 -19.92 -3.84
CA GLY A 20 7.43 -19.29 -3.76
C GLY A 20 7.87 -19.06 -2.31
N ILE A 21 6.94 -18.60 -1.47
CA ILE A 21 7.20 -18.28 -0.06
C ILE A 21 7.36 -19.57 0.78
N ASP A 22 6.52 -20.59 0.55
CA ASP A 22 6.48 -21.83 1.33
C ASP A 22 7.77 -22.65 1.23
N ASN A 23 8.64 -22.34 0.26
CA ASN A 23 9.96 -22.97 0.12
C ASN A 23 11.03 -22.33 1.04
N GLU A 24 10.75 -21.18 1.64
CA GLU A 24 11.68 -20.50 2.53
C GLU A 24 11.63 -21.10 3.94
N LYS A 25 12.82 -21.28 4.54
CA LYS A 25 12.93 -21.92 5.87
C LYS A 25 12.53 -20.99 7.00
N GLN A 26 12.76 -19.70 6.82
CA GLN A 26 12.48 -18.67 7.80
C GLN A 26 12.15 -17.38 7.08
N ILE A 27 11.09 -16.71 7.55
CA ILE A 27 10.67 -15.39 7.06
C ILE A 27 10.51 -14.50 8.28
N ASP A 28 11.26 -13.40 8.33
CA ASP A 28 11.25 -12.47 9.44
C ASP A 28 10.34 -11.25 9.16
N GLY A 29 9.98 -11.02 7.91
CA GLY A 29 9.09 -9.93 7.47
C GLY A 29 8.83 -9.96 5.97
N PHE A 30 7.89 -9.16 5.52
CA PHE A 30 7.51 -9.04 4.12
C PHE A 30 7.65 -7.61 3.61
N CYS A 31 8.35 -7.45 2.48
CA CYS A 31 8.31 -6.24 1.68
C CYS A 31 7.56 -6.55 0.38
N LEU A 32 6.32 -6.09 0.29
CA LEU A 32 5.42 -6.40 -0.82
C LEU A 32 5.33 -5.22 -1.77
N ALA A 33 5.34 -5.48 -3.07
CA ALA A 33 5.07 -4.49 -4.10
C ALA A 33 3.79 -4.89 -4.83
N LEU A 34 2.67 -4.26 -4.45
CA LEU A 34 1.34 -4.54 -5.00
C LEU A 34 0.74 -3.24 -5.56
N HIS A 35 -0.40 -3.36 -6.26
CA HIS A 35 -1.04 -2.18 -6.85
C HIS A 35 -1.94 -1.45 -5.84
N GLY A 36 -2.84 -2.14 -5.17
CA GLY A 36 -3.79 -1.55 -4.24
C GLY A 36 -5.19 -1.28 -4.81
N ALA A 37 -5.46 -1.72 -6.04
CA ALA A 37 -6.78 -1.57 -6.65
C ALA A 37 -7.24 -2.85 -7.36
N GLY A 38 -6.70 -3.98 -6.94
CA GLY A 38 -7.05 -5.29 -7.49
C GLY A 38 -8.44 -5.74 -7.06
N VAL A 39 -9.26 -6.14 -8.06
CA VAL A 39 -10.59 -6.71 -7.84
C VAL A 39 -10.67 -8.06 -8.52
N SER A 40 -11.20 -9.05 -7.84
CA SER A 40 -11.47 -10.36 -8.40
C SER A 40 -12.93 -10.79 -8.18
N GLU A 41 -13.37 -11.82 -8.90
CA GLU A 41 -14.68 -12.43 -8.67
C GLU A 41 -14.86 -12.98 -7.25
N CYS A 42 -13.75 -13.24 -6.53
CA CYS A 42 -13.75 -13.78 -5.17
C CYS A 42 -13.67 -12.70 -4.09
N THR A 43 -13.09 -11.54 -4.39
CA THR A 43 -12.90 -10.47 -3.41
C THR A 43 -12.82 -9.11 -4.09
N PRO A 44 -13.41 -8.07 -3.50
CA PRO A 44 -13.22 -6.69 -3.95
C PRO A 44 -11.86 -6.11 -3.54
N ASP A 45 -11.09 -6.82 -2.72
CA ASP A 45 -9.81 -6.38 -2.18
C ASP A 45 -8.78 -7.53 -2.31
N VAL A 46 -8.12 -7.58 -3.45
CA VAL A 46 -7.09 -8.58 -3.77
C VAL A 46 -5.91 -8.47 -2.83
N GLU A 47 -5.42 -7.26 -2.62
CA GLU A 47 -4.26 -6.97 -1.78
C GLU A 47 -4.53 -7.30 -0.32
N GLY A 48 -5.66 -6.86 0.22
CA GLY A 48 -6.06 -7.21 1.58
C GLY A 48 -6.28 -8.71 1.78
N SER A 49 -6.75 -9.42 0.75
CA SER A 49 -6.86 -10.89 0.79
C SER A 49 -5.49 -11.58 0.86
N ILE A 50 -4.48 -11.06 0.17
CA ILE A 50 -3.10 -11.55 0.25
C ILE A 50 -2.53 -11.31 1.65
N LEU A 51 -2.70 -10.11 2.21
CA LEU A 51 -2.26 -9.78 3.57
C LEU A 51 -2.93 -10.68 4.61
N GLU A 52 -4.23 -10.94 4.47
CA GLU A 52 -4.99 -11.83 5.37
C GLU A 52 -4.42 -13.25 5.37
N GLU A 53 -4.08 -13.78 4.20
CA GLU A 53 -3.48 -15.10 4.08
C GLU A 53 -2.05 -15.15 4.64
N ILE A 54 -1.24 -14.11 4.43
CA ILE A 54 0.09 -13.99 5.06
C ILE A 54 -0.05 -14.00 6.59
N CYS A 55 -0.93 -13.17 7.15
CA CYS A 55 -1.17 -13.13 8.58
C CYS A 55 -1.69 -14.46 9.13
N GLY A 56 -2.50 -15.18 8.35
CA GLY A 56 -2.99 -16.52 8.72
C GLY A 56 -1.88 -17.57 8.79
N ARG A 57 -0.88 -17.49 7.92
CA ARG A 57 0.23 -18.45 7.85
C ARG A 57 1.37 -18.13 8.82
N TYR A 58 1.73 -16.85 8.93
CA TYR A 58 2.95 -16.40 9.64
C TYR A 58 2.65 -15.64 10.93
N GLY A 59 1.37 -15.40 11.22
CA GLY A 59 0.94 -14.66 12.41
C GLY A 59 0.84 -13.15 12.18
N ARG A 60 0.02 -12.48 13.00
CA ARG A 60 -0.26 -11.04 12.88
C ARG A 60 0.89 -10.13 13.31
N ASN A 61 1.89 -10.67 13.97
CA ASN A 61 3.03 -9.89 14.46
C ASN A 61 4.19 -9.82 13.45
N ILE A 62 4.08 -10.53 12.31
CA ILE A 62 5.11 -10.46 11.27
C ILE A 62 5.07 -9.08 10.62
N PRO A 63 6.21 -8.38 10.50
CA PRO A 63 6.26 -7.08 9.82
C PRO A 63 5.84 -7.19 8.35
N LEU A 64 4.84 -6.40 7.96
CA LEU A 64 4.31 -6.31 6.60
C LEU A 64 4.42 -4.87 6.11
N VAL A 65 5.42 -4.59 5.29
CA VAL A 65 5.58 -3.29 4.61
C VAL A 65 5.17 -3.46 3.15
N MET A 66 4.23 -2.66 2.69
CA MET A 66 3.68 -2.78 1.35
C MET A 66 3.74 -1.45 0.59
N THR A 67 4.39 -1.46 -0.57
CA THR A 67 4.30 -0.35 -1.51
C THR A 67 3.08 -0.52 -2.41
N LEU A 68 2.47 0.61 -2.76
CA LEU A 68 1.27 0.69 -3.57
C LEU A 68 1.43 1.70 -4.70
N ASP A 69 0.61 1.54 -5.72
CA ASP A 69 0.43 2.55 -6.77
C ASP A 69 -0.29 3.79 -6.20
N PRO A 70 -0.07 5.00 -6.73
CA PRO A 70 -0.80 6.19 -6.29
C PRO A 70 -2.32 6.09 -6.51
N HIS A 71 -2.78 5.19 -7.36
CA HIS A 71 -4.21 4.91 -7.58
C HIS A 71 -4.77 3.81 -6.66
N ALA A 72 -4.11 3.48 -5.56
CA ALA A 72 -4.61 2.49 -4.60
C ALA A 72 -5.91 2.97 -3.93
N ASN A 73 -6.86 2.05 -3.76
CA ASN A 73 -7.98 2.18 -2.84
C ASN A 73 -7.56 1.58 -1.50
N ILE A 74 -7.26 2.42 -0.53
CA ILE A 74 -6.80 1.95 0.77
C ILE A 74 -7.97 1.38 1.56
N THR A 75 -8.06 0.07 1.62
CA THR A 75 -9.13 -0.62 2.34
C THR A 75 -8.88 -0.68 3.84
N ARG A 76 -9.94 -0.90 4.61
CA ARG A 76 -9.83 -1.15 6.04
C ARG A 76 -8.98 -2.40 6.31
N LYS A 77 -9.16 -3.45 5.53
CA LYS A 77 -8.40 -4.70 5.66
C LYS A 77 -6.89 -4.46 5.47
N MET A 78 -6.49 -3.72 4.44
CA MET A 78 -5.08 -3.34 4.26
C MET A 78 -4.55 -2.57 5.47
N THR A 79 -5.30 -1.58 5.95
CA THR A 79 -4.92 -0.75 7.10
C THR A 79 -4.75 -1.55 8.39
N GLU A 80 -5.62 -2.54 8.63
CA GLU A 80 -5.60 -3.37 9.83
C GLU A 80 -4.50 -4.45 9.82
N LEU A 81 -4.08 -4.89 8.64
CA LEU A 81 -3.16 -6.02 8.49
C LEU A 81 -1.73 -5.62 8.17
N ALA A 82 -1.52 -4.53 7.43
CA ALA A 82 -0.18 -4.05 7.13
C ALA A 82 0.44 -3.34 8.33
N THR A 83 1.76 -3.51 8.51
CA THR A 83 2.53 -2.69 9.45
C THR A 83 2.73 -1.29 8.89
N VAL A 84 3.01 -1.19 7.57
CA VAL A 84 3.20 0.07 6.85
C VAL A 84 2.68 -0.07 5.42
N LEU A 85 1.92 0.93 4.97
CA LEU A 85 1.51 1.12 3.59
C LEU A 85 2.20 2.35 3.02
N ILE A 86 2.78 2.24 1.84
CA ILE A 86 3.49 3.35 1.18
C ILE A 86 3.00 3.48 -0.26
N PRO A 87 1.92 4.23 -0.50
CA PRO A 87 1.55 4.63 -1.86
C PRO A 87 2.66 5.46 -2.51
N SER A 88 3.01 5.15 -3.77
CA SER A 88 3.86 6.03 -4.59
C SER A 88 3.21 7.39 -4.71
N LYS A 89 4.03 8.44 -4.82
CA LYS A 89 3.53 9.82 -4.80
C LYS A 89 3.25 10.37 -6.18
N LEU A 90 4.00 9.91 -7.20
CA LEU A 90 4.00 10.56 -8.49
C LEU A 90 3.15 9.84 -9.55
N TYR A 91 2.40 10.62 -10.30
CA TYR A 91 1.75 10.20 -11.52
C TYR A 91 2.05 11.19 -12.65
N PRO A 92 2.75 10.75 -13.71
CA PRO A 92 3.28 9.40 -14.02
C PRO A 92 4.24 8.82 -12.98
N HIS A 93 4.29 7.49 -12.88
CA HIS A 93 5.00 6.70 -11.87
C HIS A 93 6.52 6.76 -12.03
N THR A 94 7.13 7.85 -11.58
CA THR A 94 8.57 8.10 -11.73
C THR A 94 9.37 7.91 -10.44
N ASP A 95 8.69 7.64 -9.31
CA ASP A 95 9.25 7.48 -7.96
C ASP A 95 9.19 6.04 -7.42
N THR A 96 8.94 5.05 -8.27
CA THR A 96 8.77 3.65 -7.84
C THR A 96 10.03 3.07 -7.19
N TYR A 97 11.21 3.46 -7.66
CA TYR A 97 12.48 3.04 -7.05
C TYR A 97 12.64 3.61 -5.64
N GLU A 98 12.41 4.89 -5.46
CA GLU A 98 12.51 5.58 -4.16
C GLU A 98 11.49 5.03 -3.17
N THR A 99 10.26 4.76 -3.64
CA THR A 99 9.20 4.14 -2.84
C THR A 99 9.61 2.74 -2.37
N GLY A 100 10.12 1.90 -3.27
CA GLY A 100 10.60 0.55 -2.93
C GLY A 100 11.79 0.58 -1.98
N ARG A 101 12.76 1.49 -2.20
CA ARG A 101 13.91 1.67 -1.30
C ARG A 101 13.44 2.09 0.10
N LYS A 102 12.54 3.07 0.21
CA LYS A 102 11.97 3.52 1.49
C LYS A 102 11.30 2.36 2.24
N ALA A 103 10.51 1.54 1.53
CA ALA A 103 9.86 0.37 2.13
C ALA A 103 10.88 -0.63 2.69
N ALA A 104 11.94 -0.91 1.94
CA ALA A 104 13.02 -1.79 2.38
C ALA A 104 13.78 -1.22 3.59
N ASP A 105 14.09 0.07 3.58
CA ASP A 105 14.77 0.77 4.69
C ASP A 105 13.93 0.72 5.98
N ILE A 106 12.61 0.95 5.87
CA ILE A 106 11.67 0.87 7.02
C ILE A 106 11.59 -0.57 7.54
N LEU A 107 11.40 -1.55 6.67
CA LEU A 107 11.34 -2.96 7.08
C LEU A 107 12.64 -3.38 7.77
N HIS A 108 13.78 -3.03 7.19
CA HIS A 108 15.08 -3.30 7.80
C HIS A 108 15.20 -2.68 9.19
N GLY A 109 14.80 -1.43 9.35
CA GLY A 109 14.78 -0.74 10.65
C GLY A 109 13.87 -1.43 11.68
N ILE A 110 12.71 -1.93 11.25
CA ILE A 110 11.80 -2.71 12.11
C ILE A 110 12.47 -4.01 12.57
N LEU A 111 13.08 -4.76 11.65
CA LEU A 111 13.75 -6.03 11.96
C LEU A 111 14.95 -5.86 12.87
N GLU A 112 15.64 -4.72 12.78
CA GLU A 112 16.73 -4.38 13.70
C GLU A 112 16.25 -3.80 15.05
N GLY A 113 14.95 -3.60 15.24
CA GLY A 113 14.36 -2.98 16.43
C GLY A 113 14.70 -1.50 16.59
N LYS A 114 15.06 -0.82 15.50
CA LYS A 114 15.41 0.63 15.47
C LYS A 114 14.22 1.50 15.08
N VAL A 115 13.22 0.94 14.41
CA VAL A 115 12.02 1.61 13.92
C VAL A 115 10.80 0.92 14.50
N HIS A 116 9.89 1.69 15.08
CA HIS A 116 8.64 1.21 15.66
C HIS A 116 7.48 1.99 15.04
N PRO A 117 7.04 1.62 13.83
CA PRO A 117 6.10 2.43 13.07
C PRO A 117 4.72 2.45 13.71
N THR A 118 4.10 3.62 13.63
CA THR A 118 2.67 3.80 13.86
C THR A 118 2.08 4.40 12.59
N MET A 119 1.11 3.73 12.01
CA MET A 119 0.45 4.16 10.78
C MET A 119 -0.97 4.66 11.07
N HIS A 120 -1.33 5.78 10.46
CA HIS A 120 -2.69 6.27 10.42
C HIS A 120 -3.15 6.48 8.98
N VAL A 121 -4.38 6.12 8.70
CA VAL A 121 -5.02 6.30 7.38
C VAL A 121 -6.29 7.11 7.55
N GLU A 122 -6.35 8.25 6.86
CA GLU A 122 -7.56 9.05 6.74
C GLU A 122 -8.15 8.86 5.34
N ARG A 123 -9.32 8.25 5.27
CA ARG A 123 -10.05 8.04 4.02
C ARG A 123 -10.91 9.25 3.71
N ILE A 124 -10.85 9.70 2.47
CA ILE A 124 -11.56 10.89 2.00
C ILE A 124 -12.67 10.44 1.05
N GLU A 125 -13.89 10.86 1.30
CA GLU A 125 -15.05 10.57 0.43
C GLU A 125 -14.96 11.38 -0.87
N MET A 126 -13.95 11.06 -1.68
CA MET A 126 -13.67 11.72 -2.93
C MET A 126 -13.21 10.73 -3.99
N LEU A 127 -13.82 10.78 -5.16
CA LEU A 127 -13.41 10.03 -6.34
C LEU A 127 -12.67 10.96 -7.31
N ILE A 128 -11.43 10.63 -7.61
CA ILE A 128 -10.58 11.42 -8.51
C ILE A 128 -10.53 10.72 -9.87
N PRO A 129 -10.99 11.39 -10.97
CA PRO A 129 -10.77 10.84 -12.29
C PRO A 129 -9.28 10.74 -12.61
N ILE A 130 -8.83 9.61 -13.17
CA ILE A 130 -7.40 9.39 -13.50
C ILE A 130 -6.83 10.53 -14.33
N THR A 131 -7.62 11.10 -15.24
CA THR A 131 -7.21 12.24 -16.08
C THR A 131 -6.91 13.53 -15.30
N LYS A 132 -7.25 13.58 -14.02
CA LYS A 132 -6.98 14.70 -13.09
C LYS A 132 -5.96 14.35 -12.00
N GLY A 133 -5.39 13.16 -12.07
CA GLY A 133 -4.42 12.66 -11.09
C GLY A 133 -2.97 13.08 -11.35
N CYS A 134 -2.66 13.79 -12.46
CA CYS A 134 -1.30 14.19 -12.80
C CYS A 134 -0.68 15.06 -11.68
N THR A 135 0.40 14.56 -11.06
CA THR A 135 1.04 15.19 -9.90
C THR A 135 2.00 16.33 -10.27
N TYR A 136 2.17 16.59 -11.55
CA TYR A 136 2.93 17.76 -12.07
C TYR A 136 2.04 18.97 -12.33
N GLU A 137 0.73 18.81 -12.17
CA GLU A 137 -0.29 19.85 -12.40
C GLU A 137 -1.14 20.07 -11.16
N GLU A 138 -1.70 21.28 -11.03
CA GLU A 138 -2.66 21.59 -9.97
C GLU A 138 -4.02 20.88 -10.19
N PRO A 139 -4.71 20.46 -9.15
CA PRO A 139 -4.37 20.65 -7.72
C PRO A 139 -3.43 19.59 -7.13
N MET A 140 -3.16 18.49 -7.84
CA MET A 140 -2.41 17.34 -7.31
C MET A 140 -0.98 17.69 -6.94
N LYS A 141 -0.34 18.58 -7.69
CA LYS A 141 1.01 19.07 -7.38
C LYS A 141 1.10 19.61 -5.96
N SER A 142 0.20 20.53 -5.60
CA SER A 142 0.16 21.09 -4.23
C SER A 142 -0.12 20.05 -3.16
N VAL A 143 -0.94 19.02 -3.45
CA VAL A 143 -1.22 17.93 -2.49
C VAL A 143 0.06 17.13 -2.22
N ILE A 144 0.78 16.74 -3.27
CA ILE A 144 2.01 15.95 -3.15
C ILE A 144 3.12 16.77 -2.48
N GLU A 145 3.25 18.05 -2.81
CA GLU A 145 4.20 18.95 -2.12
C GLU A 145 3.95 19.01 -0.61
N LYS A 146 2.68 19.03 -0.16
CA LYS A 146 2.35 18.96 1.26
C LYS A 146 2.73 17.63 1.91
N CYS A 147 2.53 16.51 1.22
CA CYS A 147 3.00 15.22 1.70
C CYS A 147 4.53 15.20 1.86
N MET A 148 5.27 15.69 0.86
CA MET A 148 6.73 15.80 0.94
C MET A 148 7.20 16.75 2.05
N GLN A 149 6.48 17.83 2.32
CA GLN A 149 6.77 18.73 3.43
C GLN A 149 6.52 18.05 4.79
N ALA A 150 5.45 17.27 4.92
CA ALA A 150 5.16 16.52 6.13
C ALA A 150 6.28 15.51 6.47
N GLU A 151 6.90 14.91 5.47
CA GLU A 151 8.05 14.00 5.66
C GLU A 151 9.31 14.70 6.20
N GLN A 152 9.38 16.03 6.17
CA GLN A 152 10.50 16.77 6.80
C GLN A 152 10.31 16.95 8.31
N ILE A 153 9.14 16.59 8.84
CA ILE A 153 8.88 16.64 10.29
C ILE A 153 9.60 15.44 10.94
N GLU A 154 10.34 15.74 12.00
CA GLU A 154 11.06 14.70 12.75
C GLU A 154 10.12 13.60 13.24
N GLY A 155 10.48 12.35 12.95
CA GLY A 155 9.72 11.16 13.31
C GLY A 155 8.66 10.76 12.28
N VAL A 156 8.44 11.52 11.21
CA VAL A 156 7.61 11.08 10.07
C VAL A 156 8.45 10.22 9.14
N LEU A 157 8.05 8.98 8.96
CA LEU A 157 8.72 8.02 8.07
C LEU A 157 8.19 8.10 6.64
N ASP A 158 6.89 8.29 6.49
CA ASP A 158 6.21 8.49 5.22
C ASP A 158 4.92 9.28 5.38
N CYS A 159 4.60 10.08 4.37
CA CYS A 159 3.31 10.72 4.19
C CYS A 159 2.94 10.64 2.71
N SER A 160 1.92 9.89 2.39
CA SER A 160 1.49 9.65 1.01
C SER A 160 0.02 9.92 0.81
N PHE A 161 -0.34 10.35 -0.40
CA PHE A 161 -1.71 10.53 -0.84
C PHE A 161 -2.05 9.50 -1.91
N ALA A 162 -2.89 8.52 -1.55
CA ALA A 162 -3.48 7.60 -2.49
C ALA A 162 -4.68 8.27 -3.16
N GLN A 163 -4.67 8.34 -4.48
CA GLN A 163 -5.72 9.02 -5.25
C GLN A 163 -7.01 8.19 -5.37
N GLY A 164 -6.89 6.88 -5.17
CA GLY A 164 -7.95 5.94 -5.41
C GLY A 164 -8.12 5.59 -6.89
N PHE A 165 -8.88 4.53 -7.16
CA PHE A 165 -9.16 4.04 -8.50
C PHE A 165 -10.67 3.81 -8.67
N PRO A 166 -11.43 4.80 -9.15
CA PRO A 166 -12.88 4.72 -9.28
C PRO A 166 -13.38 3.54 -10.14
N TYR A 167 -12.57 3.11 -11.11
CA TYR A 167 -12.94 1.99 -12.00
C TYR A 167 -12.91 0.61 -11.34
N SER A 168 -12.40 0.50 -10.10
CA SER A 168 -12.53 -0.73 -9.29
C SER A 168 -13.98 -0.98 -8.87
N ASP A 169 -14.79 0.08 -8.74
CA ASP A 169 -16.20 0.03 -8.36
C ASP A 169 -16.46 -0.83 -7.10
N ILE A 170 -15.68 -0.58 -6.06
CA ILE A 170 -15.78 -1.23 -4.75
C ILE A 170 -16.31 -0.26 -3.70
N GLU A 171 -16.90 -0.78 -2.62
CA GLU A 171 -17.46 0.03 -1.53
C GLU A 171 -16.42 0.96 -0.89
N GLU A 172 -15.18 0.50 -0.75
CA GLU A 172 -14.09 1.27 -0.14
C GLU A 172 -13.26 2.05 -1.16
N CYS A 173 -13.83 2.36 -2.33
CA CYS A 173 -13.18 3.17 -3.35
C CYS A 173 -13.05 4.63 -2.91
N GLY A 174 -11.91 5.24 -3.18
CA GLY A 174 -11.70 6.67 -2.92
C GLY A 174 -10.28 7.04 -2.54
N ALA A 175 -10.08 8.35 -2.35
CA ALA A 175 -8.79 8.88 -1.95
C ALA A 175 -8.51 8.64 -0.46
N ALA A 176 -7.22 8.58 -0.11
CA ALA A 176 -6.78 8.46 1.28
C ALA A 176 -5.44 9.15 1.51
N VAL A 177 -5.24 9.65 2.72
CA VAL A 177 -3.91 10.05 3.21
C VAL A 177 -3.40 8.96 4.13
N VAL A 178 -2.18 8.51 3.89
CA VAL A 178 -1.47 7.54 4.72
C VAL A 178 -0.28 8.23 5.36
N VAL A 179 -0.18 8.19 6.68
CA VAL A 179 0.95 8.75 7.43
C VAL A 179 1.54 7.65 8.31
N THR A 180 2.84 7.49 8.26
CA THR A 180 3.59 6.59 9.13
C THR A 180 4.62 7.37 9.90
N THR A 181 4.64 7.20 11.22
CA THR A 181 5.60 7.84 12.14
C THR A 181 6.38 6.79 12.92
N ASP A 182 7.56 7.15 13.41
CA ASP A 182 8.34 6.32 14.33
C ASP A 182 7.97 6.66 15.77
N ASN A 183 7.27 5.75 16.47
CA ASN A 183 6.80 5.90 17.86
C ASN A 183 5.99 7.18 18.18
N LYS A 184 5.46 7.82 17.17
CA LYS A 184 4.63 9.02 17.36
C LYS A 184 3.28 8.77 16.69
N PRO A 185 2.18 8.61 17.45
CA PRO A 185 0.84 8.49 16.93
C PRO A 185 0.39 9.77 16.22
#